data_5c7de2dc97b65e07a1af458fb19cb627
#
_entry.id   5c7de2dc97b65e07a1af458fb19cb627
#
_cell.length_a   1.000
_cell.length_b   1.000
_cell.length_c   1.000
_cell.angle_alpha   90.00
_cell.angle_beta   90.00
_cell.angle_gamma   90.00
#
_symmetry.space_group_name_H-M   'P 1'
#
loop_
_entity.id
_entity.type
_entity.pdbx_description
1 polymer ?
#
loop_
_entity_poly.entity_id
_entity_poly.type
_entity_poly.pdbx_seq_one_letter_code
_entity_poly.pdbx_strand_id
1 'polypeptide(L)'
;MLQEALEKGEISYDHREILDSSSGNTGISLASFGSSLGFKVTIVLPESASIERQKLLRLYGATTIFSDPMEGSDGAIGVARDLVAKYPDKYYYTDQYSNAANWRAHYLGTAEEIWKQTAGKITHLVSGVGTGGTIMGTGRRLKELNVNIKIVAVEPDEPFHGIEGLKHMESSIKPEIFDETFPDETVFVKTEDAQRMVITLAKEQGLFVGTSSGATFFAGQKFAIPGNVVVAIFADQGSRYLSEKYLQSGAC
;
A
#
# COMPACT_ATOMS: atom_id res chain seq x y z
N MET A 1 -11.37 6.36 -5.06
CA MET A 1 -10.84 7.68 -5.46
C MET A 1 -11.30 8.07 -6.85
N LEU A 2 -10.90 7.38 -7.95
CA LEU A 2 -11.31 7.79 -9.31
C LEU A 2 -12.82 7.81 -9.54
N GLN A 3 -13.53 6.79 -9.08
CA GLN A 3 -14.98 6.73 -9.20
C GLN A 3 -15.66 7.93 -8.50
N GLU A 4 -15.23 8.24 -7.27
CA GLU A 4 -15.78 9.37 -6.52
C GLU A 4 -15.47 10.71 -7.20
N ALA A 5 -14.28 10.86 -7.78
CA ALA A 5 -13.89 12.05 -8.54
C ALA A 5 -14.74 12.23 -9.81
N LEU A 6 -15.06 11.15 -10.51
CA LEU A 6 -15.96 11.15 -11.66
C LEU A 6 -17.39 11.54 -11.26
N GLU A 7 -17.91 10.94 -10.20
CA GLU A 7 -19.26 11.21 -9.68
C GLU A 7 -19.41 12.67 -9.22
N LYS A 8 -18.35 13.27 -8.69
CA LYS A 8 -18.30 14.69 -8.28
C LYS A 8 -18.00 15.65 -9.42
N GLY A 9 -17.67 15.15 -10.62
CA GLY A 9 -17.26 15.98 -11.76
C GLY A 9 -15.89 16.66 -11.58
N GLU A 10 -15.05 16.17 -10.66
CA GLU A 10 -13.70 16.69 -10.42
C GLU A 10 -12.72 16.32 -11.52
N ILE A 11 -13.01 15.21 -12.24
CA ILE A 11 -12.32 14.78 -13.45
C ILE A 11 -13.33 14.50 -14.57
N SER A 12 -12.94 14.82 -15.80
CA SER A 12 -13.64 14.43 -17.02
C SER A 12 -12.63 14.13 -18.11
N TYR A 13 -13.04 13.41 -19.15
CA TYR A 13 -12.13 12.92 -20.23
C TYR A 13 -11.31 14.03 -20.90
N ASP A 14 -11.80 15.26 -20.90
CA ASP A 14 -11.17 16.40 -21.58
C ASP A 14 -10.52 17.40 -20.64
N HIS A 15 -10.58 17.18 -19.33
CA HIS A 15 -10.32 18.31 -18.42
C HIS A 15 -9.07 18.18 -17.55
N ARG A 16 -8.79 17.05 -16.93
CA ARG A 16 -7.64 16.92 -16.02
C ARG A 16 -6.92 15.60 -16.20
N GLU A 17 -5.60 15.67 -16.07
CA GLU A 17 -4.73 14.51 -16.00
C GLU A 17 -4.66 14.02 -14.54
N ILE A 18 -4.82 12.72 -14.33
CA ILE A 18 -4.71 12.13 -13.00
C ILE A 18 -3.25 12.20 -12.55
N LEU A 19 -3.01 12.70 -11.36
CA LEU A 19 -1.70 12.76 -10.73
C LEU A 19 -1.74 12.08 -9.35
N ASP A 20 -0.74 11.25 -9.06
CA ASP A 20 -0.47 10.80 -7.68
C ASP A 20 1.01 10.55 -7.46
N SER A 21 1.41 10.50 -6.19
CA SER A 21 2.72 10.04 -5.76
C SER A 21 2.61 8.58 -5.29
N SER A 22 3.27 7.66 -6.00
CA SER A 22 3.21 6.25 -5.62
C SER A 22 4.33 5.45 -6.26
N SER A 23 5.20 4.87 -5.46
CA SER A 23 6.15 3.85 -5.93
C SER A 23 5.53 2.46 -6.08
N GLY A 24 4.27 2.27 -5.67
CA GLY A 24 3.68 0.94 -5.47
C GLY A 24 2.34 0.70 -6.16
N ASN A 25 1.51 -0.04 -5.43
CA ASN A 25 0.27 -0.63 -5.94
C ASN A 25 -0.77 0.40 -6.37
N THR A 26 -0.87 1.52 -5.66
CA THR A 26 -1.81 2.61 -6.01
C THR A 26 -1.45 3.22 -7.35
N GLY A 27 -0.17 3.54 -7.60
CA GLY A 27 0.26 4.10 -8.89
C GLY A 27 -0.04 3.18 -10.07
N ILE A 28 0.25 1.88 -9.92
CA ILE A 28 -0.05 0.86 -10.93
C ILE A 28 -1.56 0.76 -11.16
N SER A 29 -2.36 0.78 -10.10
CA SER A 29 -3.83 0.72 -10.20
C SER A 29 -4.40 1.96 -10.88
N LEU A 30 -3.91 3.16 -10.51
CA LEU A 30 -4.32 4.41 -11.17
C LEU A 30 -3.96 4.41 -12.66
N ALA A 31 -2.76 3.93 -13.02
CA ALA A 31 -2.34 3.80 -14.41
C ALA A 31 -3.22 2.83 -15.19
N SER A 32 -3.51 1.65 -14.62
CA SER A 32 -4.35 0.63 -15.24
C SER A 32 -5.80 1.11 -15.44
N PHE A 33 -6.44 1.61 -14.38
CA PHE A 33 -7.81 2.11 -14.48
C PHE A 33 -7.91 3.39 -15.31
N GLY A 34 -6.94 4.31 -15.15
CA GLY A 34 -6.87 5.51 -15.97
C GLY A 34 -6.80 5.19 -17.45
N SER A 35 -5.91 4.26 -17.85
CA SER A 35 -5.82 3.79 -19.22
C SER A 35 -7.12 3.19 -19.73
N SER A 36 -7.76 2.30 -18.94
CA SER A 36 -9.02 1.66 -19.34
C SER A 36 -10.18 2.64 -19.48
N LEU A 37 -10.15 3.74 -18.74
CA LEU A 37 -11.15 4.81 -18.77
C LEU A 37 -10.78 5.95 -19.72
N GLY A 38 -9.65 5.89 -20.41
CA GLY A 38 -9.20 6.93 -21.37
C GLY A 38 -8.59 8.18 -20.74
N PHE A 39 -8.22 8.14 -19.46
CA PHE A 39 -7.55 9.25 -18.78
C PHE A 39 -6.04 9.21 -18.98
N LYS A 40 -5.43 10.38 -19.11
CA LYS A 40 -3.98 10.54 -18.94
C LYS A 40 -3.64 10.41 -17.44
N VAL A 41 -2.54 9.69 -17.16
CA VAL A 41 -2.07 9.45 -15.80
C VAL A 41 -0.60 9.81 -15.70
N THR A 42 -0.26 10.62 -14.72
CA THR A 42 1.12 10.91 -14.32
C THR A 42 1.36 10.39 -12.90
N ILE A 43 2.39 9.59 -12.74
CA ILE A 43 2.80 9.05 -11.43
C ILE A 43 4.19 9.59 -11.08
N VAL A 44 4.27 10.20 -9.90
CA VAL A 44 5.56 10.58 -9.29
C VAL A 44 6.03 9.44 -8.40
N LEU A 45 7.26 9.00 -8.58
CA LEU A 45 7.84 7.89 -7.82
C LEU A 45 9.34 8.11 -7.62
N PRO A 46 9.94 7.60 -6.52
CA PRO A 46 11.38 7.66 -6.35
C PRO A 46 12.10 6.83 -7.42
N GLU A 47 13.26 7.30 -7.88
CA GLU A 47 14.04 6.60 -8.90
C GLU A 47 14.48 5.18 -8.45
N SER A 48 14.53 4.95 -7.14
CA SER A 48 14.82 3.64 -6.53
C SER A 48 13.69 2.61 -6.65
N ALA A 49 12.50 2.99 -7.13
CA ALA A 49 11.41 2.03 -7.33
C ALA A 49 11.80 0.90 -8.28
N SER A 50 11.36 -0.34 -8.00
CA SER A 50 11.73 -1.52 -8.77
C SER A 50 11.49 -1.35 -10.27
N ILE A 51 12.37 -1.93 -11.08
CA ILE A 51 12.29 -1.83 -12.54
C ILE A 51 11.00 -2.44 -13.09
N GLU A 52 10.44 -3.46 -12.44
CA GLU A 52 9.18 -4.09 -12.79
C GLU A 52 8.01 -3.11 -12.64
N ARG A 53 7.99 -2.32 -11.58
CA ARG A 53 6.95 -1.30 -11.36
C ARG A 53 7.05 -0.19 -12.39
N GLN A 54 8.26 0.29 -12.67
CA GLN A 54 8.47 1.30 -13.72
C GLN A 54 8.00 0.79 -15.09
N LYS A 55 8.28 -0.49 -15.41
CA LYS A 55 7.83 -1.13 -16.65
C LYS A 55 6.30 -1.25 -16.70
N LEU A 56 5.65 -1.62 -15.60
CA LEU A 56 4.19 -1.71 -15.53
C LEU A 56 3.51 -0.36 -15.74
N LEU A 57 4.01 0.71 -15.10
CA LEU A 57 3.50 2.06 -15.31
C LEU A 57 3.59 2.48 -16.79
N ARG A 58 4.74 2.25 -17.43
CA ARG A 58 4.93 2.53 -18.86
C ARG A 58 4.03 1.68 -19.75
N LEU A 59 3.84 0.39 -19.42
CA LEU A 59 2.97 -0.51 -20.16
C LEU A 59 1.52 -0.01 -20.18
N TYR A 60 1.04 0.53 -19.05
CA TYR A 60 -0.29 1.16 -18.96
C TYR A 60 -0.34 2.58 -19.52
N GLY A 61 0.76 3.08 -20.13
CA GLY A 61 0.79 4.40 -20.77
C GLY A 61 0.89 5.58 -19.81
N ALA A 62 1.18 5.34 -18.53
CA ALA A 62 1.37 6.41 -17.57
C ALA A 62 2.68 7.18 -17.82
N THR A 63 2.63 8.50 -17.68
CA THR A 63 3.82 9.34 -17.57
C THR A 63 4.44 9.16 -16.21
N THR A 64 5.76 8.93 -16.16
CA THR A 64 6.49 8.79 -14.89
C THR A 64 7.39 10.01 -14.67
N ILE A 65 7.33 10.57 -13.46
CA ILE A 65 8.24 11.63 -13.00
C ILE A 65 9.02 11.05 -11.82
N PHE A 66 10.35 11.13 -11.89
CA PHE A 66 11.20 10.60 -10.83
C PHE A 66 11.53 11.67 -9.80
N SER A 67 11.45 11.29 -8.52
CA SER A 67 11.97 12.07 -7.39
C SER A 67 13.29 11.50 -6.90
N ASP A 68 13.96 12.24 -6.01
CA ASP A 68 15.22 11.80 -5.41
C ASP A 68 15.04 10.44 -4.72
N PRO A 69 15.88 9.44 -5.06
CA PRO A 69 15.79 8.11 -4.47
C PRO A 69 16.07 8.11 -2.96
N MET A 70 16.83 9.08 -2.44
CA MET A 70 17.17 9.18 -1.01
C MET A 70 16.01 9.70 -0.16
N GLU A 71 15.06 10.42 -0.77
CA GLU A 71 13.88 10.94 -0.08
C GLU A 71 12.69 9.97 -0.09
N GLY A 72 12.81 8.86 -0.80
CA GLY A 72 11.79 7.81 -0.85
C GLY A 72 10.40 8.31 -1.24
N SER A 73 9.38 7.82 -0.55
CA SER A 73 7.98 8.20 -0.82
C SER A 73 7.70 9.67 -0.49
N ASP A 74 8.41 10.27 0.45
CA ASP A 74 8.16 11.63 0.92
C ASP A 74 8.64 12.66 -0.11
N GLY A 75 9.77 12.41 -0.77
CA GLY A 75 10.19 13.20 -1.91
C GLY A 75 9.20 13.16 -3.07
N ALA A 76 8.65 11.98 -3.36
CA ALA A 76 7.61 11.86 -4.39
C ALA A 76 6.32 12.64 -4.04
N ILE A 77 5.91 12.65 -2.77
CA ILE A 77 4.78 13.44 -2.28
C ILE A 77 5.06 14.94 -2.48
N GLY A 78 6.26 15.41 -2.11
CA GLY A 78 6.66 16.80 -2.30
C GLY A 78 6.57 17.24 -3.76
N VAL A 79 7.17 16.48 -4.67
CA VAL A 79 7.13 16.76 -6.13
C VAL A 79 5.70 16.77 -6.66
N ALA A 80 4.84 15.83 -6.23
CA ALA A 80 3.44 15.80 -6.68
C ALA A 80 2.68 17.05 -6.22
N ARG A 81 2.85 17.46 -4.97
CA ARG A 81 2.23 18.67 -4.40
C ARG A 81 2.68 19.94 -5.13
N ASP A 82 3.97 20.05 -5.45
CA ASP A 82 4.52 21.18 -6.22
C ASP A 82 3.93 21.25 -7.64
N LEU A 83 3.78 20.09 -8.29
CA LEU A 83 3.16 20.01 -9.62
C LEU A 83 1.71 20.49 -9.61
N VAL A 84 0.93 20.08 -8.62
CA VAL A 84 -0.47 20.52 -8.47
C VAL A 84 -0.55 22.00 -8.16
N ALA A 85 0.29 22.51 -7.27
CA ALA A 85 0.33 23.92 -6.94
C ALA A 85 0.70 24.78 -8.16
N LYS A 86 1.62 24.30 -9.00
CA LYS A 86 2.07 25.00 -10.21
C LYS A 86 1.09 24.91 -11.38
N TYR A 87 0.36 23.79 -11.50
CA TYR A 87 -0.52 23.50 -12.64
C TYR A 87 -1.90 22.97 -12.16
N PRO A 88 -2.67 23.77 -11.39
CA PRO A 88 -3.91 23.30 -10.75
C PRO A 88 -5.00 22.92 -11.76
N ASP A 89 -5.03 23.57 -12.93
CA ASP A 89 -6.00 23.25 -13.98
C ASP A 89 -5.62 22.03 -14.83
N LYS A 90 -4.35 21.64 -14.79
CA LYS A 90 -3.87 20.47 -15.55
C LYS A 90 -4.06 19.17 -14.80
N TYR A 91 -3.82 19.16 -13.49
CA TYR A 91 -3.77 17.94 -12.70
C TYR A 91 -4.94 17.81 -11.74
N TYR A 92 -5.48 16.61 -11.66
CA TYR A 92 -6.28 16.15 -10.53
C TYR A 92 -5.40 15.27 -9.64
N TYR A 93 -5.08 15.76 -8.47
CA TYR A 93 -4.28 15.01 -7.49
C TYR A 93 -5.19 14.09 -6.68
N THR A 94 -5.03 12.78 -6.83
CA THR A 94 -5.85 11.80 -6.09
C THR A 94 -5.53 11.77 -4.61
N ASP A 95 -4.32 12.20 -4.23
CA ASP A 95 -3.79 12.31 -2.86
C ASP A 95 -4.21 11.13 -1.97
N GLN A 96 -3.65 9.97 -2.25
CA GLN A 96 -3.95 8.75 -1.50
C GLN A 96 -3.69 8.85 0.01
N TYR A 97 -2.92 9.85 0.44
CA TYR A 97 -2.53 10.05 1.84
C TYR A 97 -3.56 10.85 2.65
N SER A 98 -4.41 11.65 2.00
CA SER A 98 -5.46 12.45 2.65
C SER A 98 -6.87 12.04 2.19
N ASN A 99 -6.99 11.38 1.04
CA ASN A 99 -8.28 11.08 0.42
C ASN A 99 -9.05 9.98 1.18
N ALA A 100 -10.17 10.36 1.78
CA ALA A 100 -11.03 9.43 2.53
C ALA A 100 -11.56 8.25 1.70
N ALA A 101 -11.69 8.39 0.36
CA ALA A 101 -12.10 7.29 -0.51
C ALA A 101 -11.12 6.11 -0.47
N ASN A 102 -9.85 6.33 -0.06
CA ASN A 102 -8.87 5.28 0.13
C ASN A 102 -9.33 4.32 1.23
N TRP A 103 -9.52 4.79 2.47
CA TRP A 103 -9.93 3.90 3.56
C TRP A 103 -11.36 3.41 3.42
N ARG A 104 -12.27 4.19 2.81
CA ARG A 104 -13.66 3.79 2.59
C ARG A 104 -13.78 2.56 1.69
N ALA A 105 -12.93 2.43 0.67
CA ALA A 105 -12.91 1.26 -0.19
C ALA A 105 -12.64 -0.03 0.61
N HIS A 106 -11.70 0.03 1.55
CA HIS A 106 -11.39 -1.10 2.43
C HIS A 106 -12.47 -1.35 3.49
N TYR A 107 -13.12 -0.30 3.96
CA TYR A 107 -14.24 -0.40 4.88
C TYR A 107 -15.45 -1.12 4.23
N LEU A 108 -15.79 -0.74 3.00
CA LEU A 108 -16.95 -1.28 2.28
C LEU A 108 -16.68 -2.63 1.59
N GLY A 109 -15.42 -2.94 1.26
CA GLY A 109 -15.03 -4.14 0.51
C GLY A 109 -14.20 -5.10 1.35
N THR A 110 -12.92 -4.80 1.55
CA THR A 110 -11.95 -5.72 2.17
C THR A 110 -12.40 -6.26 3.53
N ALA A 111 -12.99 -5.42 4.36
CA ALA A 111 -13.48 -5.83 5.68
C ALA A 111 -14.62 -6.85 5.58
N GLU A 112 -15.58 -6.59 4.68
CA GLU A 112 -16.72 -7.48 4.45
C GLU A 112 -16.29 -8.83 3.88
N GLU A 113 -15.31 -8.83 2.97
CA GLU A 113 -14.75 -10.05 2.42
C GLU A 113 -14.05 -10.88 3.52
N ILE A 114 -13.21 -10.26 4.35
CA ILE A 114 -12.55 -10.91 5.47
C ILE A 114 -13.56 -11.47 6.46
N TRP A 115 -14.54 -10.67 6.86
CA TRP A 115 -15.60 -11.11 7.78
C TRP A 115 -16.34 -12.34 7.27
N LYS A 116 -16.74 -12.31 6.00
CA LYS A 116 -17.44 -13.42 5.34
C LYS A 116 -16.55 -14.66 5.22
N GLN A 117 -15.29 -14.51 4.76
CA GLN A 117 -14.37 -15.63 4.55
C GLN A 117 -13.97 -16.31 5.85
N THR A 118 -13.87 -15.56 6.94
CA THR A 118 -13.59 -16.12 8.27
C THR A 118 -14.85 -16.57 9.02
N ALA A 119 -16.04 -16.45 8.42
CA ALA A 119 -17.33 -16.69 9.06
C ALA A 119 -17.45 -15.94 10.41
N GLY A 120 -16.93 -14.71 10.48
CA GLY A 120 -16.92 -13.88 11.67
C GLY A 120 -15.98 -14.34 12.79
N LYS A 121 -15.11 -15.32 12.52
CA LYS A 121 -14.20 -15.89 13.54
C LYS A 121 -12.85 -15.18 13.64
N ILE A 122 -12.59 -14.17 12.81
CA ILE A 122 -11.35 -13.40 12.88
C ILE A 122 -11.14 -12.83 14.27
N THR A 123 -9.92 -13.00 14.82
CA THR A 123 -9.51 -12.44 16.11
C THR A 123 -8.46 -11.35 15.96
N HIS A 124 -7.61 -11.43 14.93
CA HIS A 124 -6.53 -10.47 14.66
C HIS A 124 -6.49 -10.11 13.19
N LEU A 125 -6.49 -8.81 12.90
CA LEU A 125 -6.12 -8.25 11.60
C LEU A 125 -4.68 -7.74 11.69
N VAL A 126 -3.78 -8.22 10.83
CA VAL A 126 -2.39 -7.77 10.73
C VAL A 126 -2.19 -7.10 9.37
N SER A 127 -1.87 -5.83 9.37
CA SER A 127 -1.75 -5.03 8.14
C SER A 127 -0.55 -4.11 8.19
N GLY A 128 0.22 -4.09 7.11
CA GLY A 128 1.28 -3.12 6.91
C GLY A 128 0.73 -1.70 6.74
N VAL A 129 1.48 -0.71 7.21
CA VAL A 129 1.08 0.70 7.15
C VAL A 129 1.93 1.46 6.14
N GLY A 130 1.31 1.83 5.02
CA GLY A 130 1.86 2.79 4.05
C GLY A 130 1.07 4.11 4.12
N THR A 131 -0.08 4.18 3.45
CA THR A 131 -1.04 5.29 3.61
C THR A 131 -1.93 5.13 4.83
N GLY A 132 -2.02 3.94 5.39
CA GLY A 132 -2.97 3.61 6.45
C GLY A 132 -4.36 3.24 5.95
N GLY A 133 -4.67 3.40 4.66
CA GLY A 133 -6.01 3.16 4.13
C GLY A 133 -6.55 1.77 4.41
N THR A 134 -5.74 0.74 4.19
CA THR A 134 -6.13 -0.66 4.41
C THR A 134 -6.46 -0.93 5.88
N ILE A 135 -5.55 -0.60 6.79
CA ILE A 135 -5.73 -0.87 8.22
C ILE A 135 -6.88 -0.06 8.82
N MET A 136 -7.00 1.24 8.44
CA MET A 136 -8.05 2.11 8.95
C MET A 136 -9.42 1.70 8.46
N GLY A 137 -9.56 1.42 7.16
CA GLY A 137 -10.85 1.03 6.59
C GLY A 137 -11.29 -0.34 7.09
N THR A 138 -10.42 -1.35 6.91
CA THR A 138 -10.72 -2.72 7.33
C THR A 138 -10.91 -2.82 8.84
N GLY A 139 -10.00 -2.21 9.60
CA GLY A 139 -10.02 -2.27 11.05
C GLY A 139 -11.27 -1.62 11.66
N ARG A 140 -11.66 -0.43 11.20
CA ARG A 140 -12.88 0.25 11.67
C ARG A 140 -14.10 -0.63 11.47
N ARG A 141 -14.28 -1.18 10.26
CA ARG A 141 -15.43 -2.03 9.98
C ARG A 141 -15.43 -3.32 10.80
N LEU A 142 -14.29 -3.97 10.94
CA LEU A 142 -14.17 -5.18 11.74
C LEU A 142 -14.42 -4.91 13.23
N LYS A 143 -13.97 -3.77 13.78
CA LYS A 143 -14.28 -3.36 15.17
C LYS A 143 -15.76 -3.08 15.41
N GLU A 144 -16.48 -2.55 14.41
CA GLU A 144 -17.94 -2.39 14.48
C GLU A 144 -18.66 -3.74 14.51
N LEU A 145 -18.18 -4.71 13.74
CA LEU A 145 -18.73 -6.07 13.70
C LEU A 145 -18.43 -6.87 14.97
N ASN A 146 -17.22 -6.71 15.51
CA ASN A 146 -16.79 -7.30 16.78
C ASN A 146 -15.65 -6.48 17.39
N VAL A 147 -15.94 -5.74 18.47
CA VAL A 147 -15.00 -4.87 19.17
C VAL A 147 -13.76 -5.60 19.74
N ASN A 148 -13.86 -6.93 19.95
CA ASN A 148 -12.75 -7.73 20.50
C ASN A 148 -11.67 -8.06 19.46
N ILE A 149 -11.91 -7.85 18.17
CA ILE A 149 -10.89 -8.06 17.15
C ILE A 149 -9.71 -7.13 17.38
N LYS A 150 -8.52 -7.70 17.41
CA LYS A 150 -7.27 -6.94 17.57
C LYS A 150 -6.78 -6.45 16.21
N ILE A 151 -6.44 -5.18 16.14
CA ILE A 151 -5.89 -4.54 14.96
C ILE A 151 -4.40 -4.33 15.20
N VAL A 152 -3.58 -4.98 14.37
CA VAL A 152 -2.12 -4.95 14.48
C VAL A 152 -1.54 -4.22 13.29
N ALA A 153 -0.88 -3.10 13.56
CA ALA A 153 -0.10 -2.37 12.57
C ALA A 153 1.28 -3.00 12.41
N VAL A 154 1.79 -3.00 11.18
CA VAL A 154 3.16 -3.45 10.89
C VAL A 154 3.91 -2.31 10.21
N GLU A 155 5.03 -1.93 10.80
CA GLU A 155 5.92 -0.89 10.33
C GLU A 155 7.35 -1.41 10.20
N PRO A 156 8.18 -0.83 9.33
CA PRO A 156 9.64 -1.06 9.37
C PRO A 156 10.22 -0.62 10.71
N ASP A 157 11.27 -1.27 11.16
CA ASP A 157 11.95 -0.94 12.42
C ASP A 157 12.93 0.24 12.30
N GLU A 158 13.27 0.65 11.06
CA GLU A 158 14.20 1.74 10.80
C GLU A 158 13.71 2.65 9.67
N PRO A 159 14.11 3.95 9.65
CA PRO A 159 13.77 4.90 8.60
C PRO A 159 14.23 4.46 7.20
N PHE A 160 15.45 3.90 7.10
CA PHE A 160 16.02 3.38 5.86
C PHE A 160 15.81 1.87 5.79
N HIS A 161 14.77 1.46 5.09
CA HIS A 161 14.35 0.08 5.00
C HIS A 161 14.06 -0.35 3.57
N GLY A 162 14.10 -1.67 3.31
CA GLY A 162 13.76 -2.29 2.04
C GLY A 162 12.36 -2.92 2.00
N ILE A 163 11.45 -2.56 2.91
CA ILE A 163 10.06 -3.05 2.93
C ILE A 163 9.19 -2.09 2.12
N GLU A 164 9.26 -2.22 0.80
CA GLU A 164 8.55 -1.32 -0.08
C GLU A 164 7.03 -1.32 0.15
N GLY A 165 6.44 -0.11 0.14
CA GLY A 165 5.03 0.12 0.38
C GLY A 165 4.66 0.38 1.83
N LEU A 166 5.56 0.14 2.79
CA LEU A 166 5.40 0.54 4.18
C LEU A 166 6.14 1.85 4.47
N LYS A 167 5.77 2.51 5.56
CA LYS A 167 6.40 3.72 6.09
C LYS A 167 6.86 3.47 7.52
N HIS A 168 7.99 4.02 7.88
CA HIS A 168 8.39 4.22 9.27
C HIS A 168 7.75 5.54 9.73
N MET A 169 6.63 5.45 10.45
CA MET A 169 5.75 6.60 10.71
C MET A 169 6.40 7.72 11.51
N GLU A 170 7.34 7.39 12.40
CA GLU A 170 8.05 8.39 13.20
C GLU A 170 8.89 9.35 12.35
N SER A 171 9.49 8.87 11.24
CA SER A 171 10.41 9.64 10.40
C SER A 171 9.81 10.10 9.07
N SER A 172 8.57 9.75 8.78
CA SER A 172 7.93 10.03 7.48
C SER A 172 6.84 11.09 7.59
N ILE A 173 6.47 11.69 6.45
CA ILE A 173 5.23 12.49 6.35
C ILE A 173 4.05 11.57 6.70
N LYS A 174 3.38 11.90 7.81
CA LYS A 174 2.23 11.12 8.28
C LYS A 174 1.03 11.31 7.37
N PRO A 175 0.41 10.21 6.92
CA PRO A 175 -0.83 10.30 6.17
C PRO A 175 -1.98 10.85 7.03
N GLU A 176 -2.75 11.79 6.51
CA GLU A 176 -3.89 12.38 7.24
C GLU A 176 -5.00 11.38 7.56
N ILE A 177 -5.11 10.32 6.73
CA ILE A 177 -6.12 9.27 6.92
C ILE A 177 -5.73 8.22 7.97
N PHE A 178 -4.48 8.26 8.48
CA PHE A 178 -3.98 7.30 9.46
C PHE A 178 -4.00 7.89 10.86
N ASP A 179 -4.67 7.20 11.76
CA ASP A 179 -4.68 7.48 13.20
C ASP A 179 -3.79 6.46 13.92
N GLU A 180 -2.64 6.91 14.42
CA GLU A 180 -1.65 6.07 15.12
C GLU A 180 -2.19 5.47 16.44
N THR A 181 -3.25 6.04 16.99
CA THR A 181 -3.87 5.55 18.22
C THR A 181 -4.91 4.46 17.99
N PHE A 182 -5.26 4.22 16.73
CA PHE A 182 -6.30 3.26 16.36
C PHE A 182 -5.87 1.79 16.45
N PRO A 183 -4.65 1.37 16.04
CA PRO A 183 -4.20 -0.01 16.21
C PRO A 183 -4.08 -0.39 17.69
N ASP A 184 -4.47 -1.63 18.03
CA ASP A 184 -4.27 -2.15 19.38
C ASP A 184 -2.79 -2.44 19.68
N GLU A 185 -2.00 -2.74 18.63
CA GLU A 185 -0.56 -3.00 18.73
C GLU A 185 0.14 -2.62 17.42
N THR A 186 1.39 -2.15 17.54
CA THR A 186 2.30 -1.95 16.39
C THR A 186 3.49 -2.90 16.53
N VAL A 187 3.77 -3.64 15.46
CA VAL A 187 4.92 -4.56 15.38
C VAL A 187 5.92 -3.98 14.38
N PHE A 188 7.12 -3.72 14.85
CA PHE A 188 8.24 -3.28 14.03
C PHE A 188 8.98 -4.49 13.46
N VAL A 189 9.27 -4.46 12.14
CA VAL A 189 9.83 -5.59 11.40
C VAL A 189 11.07 -5.16 10.65
N LYS A 190 12.15 -5.94 10.78
CA LYS A 190 13.39 -5.74 10.03
C LYS A 190 13.21 -6.12 8.57
N THR A 191 13.92 -5.42 7.69
CA THR A 191 13.92 -5.73 6.25
C THR A 191 14.29 -7.18 5.99
N GLU A 192 15.31 -7.71 6.66
CA GLU A 192 15.80 -9.08 6.47
C GLU A 192 14.78 -10.14 6.91
N ASP A 193 14.02 -9.85 7.99
CA ASP A 193 12.96 -10.75 8.45
C ASP A 193 11.81 -10.80 7.45
N ALA A 194 11.41 -9.65 6.91
CA ALA A 194 10.39 -9.58 5.86
C ALA A 194 10.81 -10.34 4.60
N GLN A 195 12.06 -10.14 4.13
CA GLN A 195 12.63 -10.80 2.95
C GLN A 195 12.75 -12.32 3.15
N ARG A 196 13.19 -12.76 4.34
CA ARG A 196 13.23 -14.17 4.68
C ARG A 196 11.84 -14.81 4.60
N MET A 197 10.80 -14.13 5.09
CA MET A 197 9.43 -14.66 5.01
C MET A 197 8.90 -14.74 3.58
N VAL A 198 9.27 -13.83 2.69
CA VAL A 198 8.93 -13.96 1.25
C VAL A 198 9.48 -15.27 0.69
N ILE A 199 10.75 -15.57 0.97
CA ILE A 199 11.41 -16.80 0.49
C ILE A 199 10.76 -18.04 1.13
N THR A 200 10.50 -18.01 2.44
CA THR A 200 9.84 -19.09 3.18
C THR A 200 8.46 -19.39 2.62
N LEU A 201 7.61 -18.35 2.43
CA LEU A 201 6.28 -18.52 1.86
C LEU A 201 6.32 -19.09 0.44
N ALA A 202 7.27 -18.64 -0.38
CA ALA A 202 7.42 -19.16 -1.73
C ALA A 202 7.84 -20.64 -1.75
N LYS A 203 8.83 -21.03 -0.93
CA LYS A 203 9.38 -22.39 -0.91
C LYS A 203 8.47 -23.41 -0.21
N GLU A 204 7.83 -22.99 0.89
CA GLU A 204 7.09 -23.92 1.74
C GLU A 204 5.58 -23.92 1.48
N GLN A 205 5.04 -22.80 0.99
CA GLN A 205 3.60 -22.64 0.79
C GLN A 205 3.21 -22.39 -0.68
N GLY A 206 4.18 -22.23 -1.59
CA GLY A 206 3.93 -21.86 -2.99
C GLY A 206 3.33 -20.45 -3.16
N LEU A 207 3.48 -19.59 -2.15
CA LEU A 207 2.96 -18.23 -2.15
C LEU A 207 4.09 -17.23 -2.39
N PHE A 208 4.20 -16.73 -3.63
CA PHE A 208 5.18 -15.69 -3.96
C PHE A 208 4.56 -14.32 -3.78
N VAL A 209 4.87 -13.67 -2.67
CA VAL A 209 4.32 -12.39 -2.21
C VAL A 209 5.36 -11.29 -2.19
N GLY A 210 4.92 -10.01 -2.10
CA GLY A 210 5.83 -8.87 -1.95
C GLY A 210 6.42 -8.75 -0.53
N THR A 211 7.45 -7.90 -0.38
CA THR A 211 8.20 -7.75 0.88
C THR A 211 7.32 -7.27 2.04
N SER A 212 6.38 -6.36 1.78
CA SER A 212 5.41 -5.91 2.80
C SER A 212 4.50 -7.05 3.29
N SER A 213 4.17 -7.99 2.41
CA SER A 213 3.40 -9.19 2.78
C SER A 213 4.23 -10.16 3.63
N GLY A 214 5.53 -10.27 3.33
CA GLY A 214 6.48 -10.99 4.19
C GLY A 214 6.54 -10.39 5.60
N ALA A 215 6.56 -9.06 5.70
CA ALA A 215 6.54 -8.37 6.99
C ALA A 215 5.25 -8.62 7.77
N THR A 216 4.07 -8.54 7.12
CA THR A 216 2.80 -8.83 7.79
C THR A 216 2.68 -10.28 8.21
N PHE A 217 3.20 -11.21 7.42
CA PHE A 217 3.25 -12.62 7.80
C PHE A 217 4.18 -12.85 9.00
N PHE A 218 5.38 -12.28 9.00
CA PHE A 218 6.29 -12.35 10.13
C PHE A 218 5.65 -11.85 11.43
N ALA A 219 5.04 -10.66 11.39
CA ALA A 219 4.33 -10.10 12.54
C ALA A 219 3.14 -10.96 12.98
N GLY A 220 2.38 -11.51 12.00
CA GLY A 220 1.21 -12.36 12.26
C GLY A 220 1.51 -13.66 13.00
N GLN A 221 2.71 -14.23 12.82
CA GLN A 221 3.13 -15.43 13.51
C GLN A 221 3.11 -15.28 15.04
N LYS A 222 3.35 -14.06 15.56
CA LYS A 222 3.28 -13.74 16.99
C LYS A 222 1.91 -14.07 17.61
N PHE A 223 0.85 -13.95 16.83
CA PHE A 223 -0.53 -14.11 17.25
C PHE A 223 -1.14 -15.46 16.85
N ALA A 224 -0.39 -16.28 16.12
CA ALA A 224 -0.86 -17.58 15.62
C ALA A 224 -0.78 -18.67 16.70
N ILE A 225 -1.62 -18.54 17.73
CA ILE A 225 -1.77 -19.50 18.83
C ILE A 225 -3.12 -20.19 18.76
N PRO A 226 -3.29 -21.37 19.39
CA PRO A 226 -4.56 -22.09 19.41
C PRO A 226 -5.73 -21.21 19.85
N GLY A 227 -6.82 -21.21 19.07
CA GLY A 227 -8.02 -20.42 19.32
C GLY A 227 -8.05 -19.07 18.59
N ASN A 228 -6.93 -18.61 18.04
CA ASN A 228 -6.90 -17.39 17.24
C ASN A 228 -7.11 -17.68 15.74
N VAL A 229 -7.79 -16.75 15.08
CA VAL A 229 -7.89 -16.66 13.63
C VAL A 229 -7.23 -15.34 13.23
N VAL A 230 -6.02 -15.46 12.69
CA VAL A 230 -5.17 -14.31 12.31
C VAL A 230 -5.27 -14.11 10.80
N VAL A 231 -5.63 -12.92 10.37
CA VAL A 231 -5.64 -12.51 8.96
C VAL A 231 -4.51 -11.54 8.72
N ALA A 232 -3.51 -11.95 7.95
CA ALA A 232 -2.41 -11.09 7.49
C ALA A 232 -2.70 -10.60 6.07
N ILE A 233 -2.62 -9.30 5.85
CA ILE A 233 -2.87 -8.71 4.52
C ILE A 233 -1.64 -8.88 3.63
N PHE A 234 -1.83 -9.55 2.50
CA PHE A 234 -0.85 -9.65 1.43
C PHE A 234 -1.22 -8.69 0.31
N ALA A 235 -0.54 -7.55 0.26
CA ALA A 235 -0.92 -6.42 -0.57
C ALA A 235 -0.61 -6.64 -2.06
N ASP A 236 0.41 -7.41 -2.39
CA ASP A 236 0.83 -7.68 -3.76
C ASP A 236 1.62 -8.99 -3.94
N GLN A 237 1.93 -9.27 -5.21
CA GLN A 237 2.68 -10.46 -5.62
C GLN A 237 4.18 -10.16 -5.72
N GLY A 238 5.01 -11.16 -5.45
CA GLY A 238 6.46 -11.10 -5.54
C GLY A 238 7.01 -10.83 -6.96
N SER A 239 6.21 -11.06 -8.00
CA SER A 239 6.60 -10.77 -9.38
C SER A 239 6.93 -9.30 -9.66
N ARG A 240 6.55 -8.40 -8.78
CA ARG A 240 6.90 -6.97 -8.85
C ARG A 240 8.29 -6.66 -8.31
N TYR A 241 9.03 -7.67 -7.85
CA TYR A 241 10.29 -7.55 -7.12
C TYR A 241 11.38 -8.49 -7.63
N LEU A 242 11.20 -9.11 -8.81
CA LEU A 242 12.12 -10.14 -9.34
C LEU A 242 13.55 -9.66 -9.51
N SER A 243 13.77 -8.35 -9.73
CA SER A 243 15.10 -7.74 -9.82
C SER A 243 15.76 -7.49 -8.47
N GLU A 244 15.05 -7.68 -7.36
CA GLU A 244 15.58 -7.44 -6.03
C GLU A 244 16.70 -8.43 -5.67
N LYS A 245 17.80 -7.88 -5.13
CA LYS A 245 19.01 -8.65 -4.86
C LYS A 245 18.80 -9.86 -3.94
N TYR A 246 17.93 -9.72 -2.93
CA TYR A 246 17.66 -10.81 -1.98
C TYR A 246 16.97 -12.02 -2.63
N LEU A 247 16.21 -11.82 -3.72
CA LEU A 247 15.64 -12.90 -4.48
C LEU A 247 16.67 -13.61 -5.38
N GLN A 248 17.70 -12.87 -5.80
CA GLN A 248 18.77 -13.44 -6.62
C GLN A 248 19.80 -14.19 -5.79
N SER A 249 20.07 -13.75 -4.56
CA SER A 249 21.06 -14.35 -3.65
C SER A 249 20.49 -15.43 -2.73
N GLY A 250 19.20 -15.41 -2.45
CA GLY A 250 18.54 -16.34 -1.52
C GLY A 250 17.95 -17.60 -2.18
N ALA A 251 18.30 -17.85 -3.41
CA ALA A 251 17.85 -19.04 -4.13
C ALA A 251 18.64 -20.32 -3.76
N CYS A 252 19.59 -20.27 -2.82
CA CYS A 252 20.40 -21.40 -2.40
C CYS A 252 20.04 -21.84 -1.00
#